data_640603481ff4762331b8beaf35560430
#
_entry.id   640603481ff4762331b8beaf35560430
#
_cell.length_a   1.000
_cell.length_b   1.000
_cell.length_c   1.000
_cell.angle_alpha   90.00
_cell.angle_beta   90.00
_cell.angle_gamma   90.00
#
_symmetry.space_group_name_H-M   'P 1'
#
loop_
_entity.id
_entity.type
_entity.pdbx_description
1 polymer ?
#
loop_
_entity_poly.entity_id
_entity_poly.type
_entity_poly.pdbx_seq_one_letter_code
_entity_poly.pdbx_strand_id
1 'polypeptide(L)'
;MGAREEIESIVASLNISPGIAVEVVQGKNQLKEFYVLIGIAFLLIYMILAAVFESFVIPFVLLFSIPLAALGSLAALILTGNSLLNASTLTGFLILLGIVVNNGIILIDYTNILRKQGNRRSRALMAAGVARIRPILITAVTTVIAMLPLAMGQAEYVSIIGASFAVTVIGGLSLSTLLTLIFIPTFYSGLENAIGWFKSLDLKIRLAQLVIFALIIFLIYTNIDKFLWQLITGLLTLIVIPAATWFLMNSLRKARETVIPAEENIRIRVQSLVKIYDRESRWAREWKAGA
;
A
#
# COMPACT_ATOMS: atom_id res chain seq x y z
N MET A 1 40.33 -0.70 8.86
CA MET A 1 41.18 -1.85 9.16
C MET A 1 41.54 -1.95 10.64
N GLY A 2 41.71 -0.86 11.39
CA GLY A 2 42.17 -0.87 12.77
C GLY A 2 41.34 -1.56 13.85
N ALA A 3 40.02 -1.43 13.87
CA ALA A 3 39.21 -1.93 14.99
C ALA A 3 39.11 -3.47 15.10
N ARG A 4 39.27 -4.17 13.98
CA ARG A 4 39.25 -5.64 13.97
C ARG A 4 40.55 -6.24 14.47
N GLU A 5 41.65 -5.67 14.01
CA GLU A 5 42.99 -6.09 14.47
C GLU A 5 43.19 -5.84 15.99
N GLU A 6 42.57 -4.74 16.46
CA GLU A 6 42.60 -4.40 17.88
C GLU A 6 41.76 -5.38 18.73
N ILE A 7 40.56 -5.75 18.26
CA ILE A 7 39.71 -6.76 18.92
C ILE A 7 40.35 -8.16 18.87
N GLU A 8 40.87 -8.57 17.71
CA GLU A 8 41.60 -9.85 17.60
C GLU A 8 42.87 -9.91 18.50
N SER A 9 43.57 -8.79 18.65
CA SER A 9 44.72 -8.70 19.57
C SER A 9 44.27 -8.77 21.04
N ILE A 10 43.16 -8.17 21.41
CA ILE A 10 42.56 -8.23 22.74
C ILE A 10 42.12 -9.67 23.05
N VAL A 11 41.42 -10.32 22.10
CA VAL A 11 40.98 -11.72 22.26
C VAL A 11 42.16 -12.66 22.37
N ALA A 12 43.24 -12.46 21.60
CA ALA A 12 44.47 -13.25 21.68
C ALA A 12 45.22 -13.04 22.99
N SER A 13 45.08 -11.89 23.63
CA SER A 13 45.67 -11.59 24.93
C SER A 13 44.90 -12.16 26.12
N LEU A 14 43.65 -12.56 25.93
CA LEU A 14 42.83 -13.19 26.97
C LEU A 14 43.25 -14.65 27.16
N ASN A 15 43.63 -15.00 28.40
CA ASN A 15 43.95 -16.37 28.77
C ASN A 15 42.66 -17.22 28.85
N ILE A 16 42.19 -17.67 27.69
CA ILE A 16 40.90 -18.38 27.55
C ILE A 16 41.12 -19.84 27.91
N SER A 17 40.28 -20.38 28.80
CA SER A 17 40.34 -21.77 29.25
C SER A 17 40.20 -22.75 28.08
N PRO A 18 40.98 -23.87 28.06
CA PRO A 18 40.87 -24.84 26.96
C PRO A 18 39.43 -25.40 26.86
N GLY A 19 38.78 -25.18 25.76
CA GLY A 19 37.40 -25.61 25.50
C GLY A 19 36.41 -24.47 25.19
N ILE A 20 36.82 -23.21 25.27
CA ILE A 20 36.00 -22.05 24.88
C ILE A 20 36.45 -21.54 23.50
N ALA A 21 35.62 -21.68 22.48
CA ALA A 21 35.86 -21.05 21.20
C ALA A 21 35.28 -19.61 21.22
N VAL A 22 36.14 -18.61 21.03
CA VAL A 22 35.73 -17.22 20.90
C VAL A 22 35.70 -16.87 19.42
N GLU A 23 34.51 -16.60 18.88
CA GLU A 23 34.36 -16.17 17.52
C GLU A 23 33.93 -14.69 17.47
N VAL A 24 34.70 -13.88 16.76
CA VAL A 24 34.35 -12.47 16.53
C VAL A 24 33.26 -12.40 15.45
N VAL A 25 32.02 -12.35 15.87
CA VAL A 25 30.88 -12.25 14.96
C VAL A 25 30.78 -10.85 14.40
N GLN A 26 30.95 -10.71 13.07
CA GLN A 26 30.80 -9.44 12.41
C GLN A 26 29.32 -9.09 12.26
N GLY A 27 28.82 -8.07 12.98
CA GLY A 27 27.44 -7.59 12.90
C GLY A 27 27.02 -7.10 11.48
N LYS A 28 27.99 -6.77 10.63
CA LYS A 28 27.74 -6.32 9.26
C LYS A 28 27.19 -7.42 8.34
N ASN A 29 27.55 -8.67 8.56
CA ASN A 29 27.04 -9.81 7.77
C ASN A 29 25.61 -10.17 8.18
N GLN A 30 25.28 -10.07 9.46
CA GLN A 30 23.93 -10.36 9.95
C GLN A 30 22.88 -9.43 9.31
N LEU A 31 23.14 -8.13 9.23
CA LEU A 31 22.24 -7.19 8.58
C LEU A 31 21.98 -7.54 7.11
N LYS A 32 23.01 -7.96 6.37
CA LYS A 32 22.85 -8.36 4.97
C LYS A 32 21.97 -9.59 4.83
N GLU A 33 22.12 -10.57 5.69
CA GLU A 33 21.27 -11.79 5.71
C GLU A 33 19.81 -11.43 6.01
N PHE A 34 19.56 -10.54 6.97
CA PHE A 34 18.20 -10.07 7.26
C PHE A 34 17.54 -9.34 6.09
N TYR A 35 18.26 -8.50 5.35
CA TYR A 35 17.69 -7.86 4.16
C TYR A 35 17.30 -8.87 3.09
N VAL A 36 18.08 -9.92 2.90
CA VAL A 36 17.75 -11.00 1.97
C VAL A 36 16.51 -11.76 2.44
N LEU A 37 16.42 -12.09 3.74
CA LEU A 37 15.25 -12.76 4.33
C LEU A 37 13.96 -11.92 4.18
N ILE A 38 14.04 -10.61 4.46
CA ILE A 38 12.90 -9.70 4.27
C ILE A 38 12.50 -9.65 2.80
N GLY A 39 13.44 -9.59 1.88
CA GLY A 39 13.16 -9.62 0.42
C GLY A 39 12.49 -10.92 -0.02
N ILE A 40 12.95 -12.06 0.46
CA ILE A 40 12.35 -13.36 0.18
C ILE A 40 10.95 -13.44 0.79
N ALA A 41 10.76 -13.02 2.04
CA ALA A 41 9.45 -13.00 2.70
C ALA A 41 8.45 -12.13 1.93
N PHE A 42 8.86 -10.94 1.49
CA PHE A 42 8.05 -10.04 0.70
C PHE A 42 7.62 -10.69 -0.63
N LEU A 43 8.55 -11.33 -1.33
CA LEU A 43 8.29 -12.01 -2.59
C LEU A 43 7.34 -13.20 -2.40
N LEU A 44 7.55 -14.03 -1.36
CA LEU A 44 6.68 -15.15 -1.05
C LEU A 44 5.26 -14.70 -0.69
N ILE A 45 5.12 -13.66 0.15
CA ILE A 45 3.83 -13.08 0.49
C ILE A 45 3.12 -12.58 -0.78
N TYR A 46 3.83 -11.86 -1.65
CA TYR A 46 3.27 -11.39 -2.92
C TYR A 46 2.79 -12.55 -3.80
N MET A 47 3.59 -13.60 -3.95
CA MET A 47 3.22 -14.77 -4.75
C MET A 47 1.98 -15.49 -4.21
N ILE A 48 1.93 -15.71 -2.89
CA ILE A 48 0.78 -16.35 -2.22
C ILE A 48 -0.48 -15.51 -2.43
N LEU A 49 -0.39 -14.21 -2.20
CA LEU A 49 -1.52 -13.29 -2.39
C LEU A 49 -1.99 -13.25 -3.86
N ALA A 50 -1.06 -13.23 -4.81
CA ALA A 50 -1.39 -13.25 -6.24
C ALA A 50 -2.13 -14.54 -6.63
N ALA A 51 -1.71 -15.68 -6.07
CA ALA A 51 -2.38 -16.95 -6.28
C ALA A 51 -3.77 -17.01 -5.63
N VAL A 52 -3.91 -16.54 -4.37
CA VAL A 52 -5.19 -16.56 -3.63
C VAL A 52 -6.23 -15.62 -4.25
N PHE A 53 -5.83 -14.44 -4.67
CA PHE A 53 -6.75 -13.46 -5.23
C PHE A 53 -6.89 -13.52 -6.76
N GLU A 54 -6.16 -14.40 -7.43
CA GLU A 54 -6.12 -14.49 -8.90
C GLU A 54 -5.94 -13.11 -9.57
N SER A 55 -5.14 -12.26 -8.95
CA SER A 55 -4.96 -10.86 -9.33
C SER A 55 -3.58 -10.37 -8.93
N PHE A 56 -2.91 -9.65 -9.82
CA PHE A 56 -1.64 -8.97 -9.50
C PHE A 56 -1.82 -7.62 -8.83
N VAL A 57 -3.00 -7.03 -8.91
CA VAL A 57 -3.30 -5.70 -8.38
C VAL A 57 -3.62 -5.72 -6.89
N ILE A 58 -4.40 -6.71 -6.45
CA ILE A 58 -4.82 -6.83 -5.05
C ILE A 58 -3.62 -7.02 -4.11
N PRO A 59 -2.65 -7.91 -4.39
CA PRO A 59 -1.44 -8.05 -3.58
C PRO A 59 -0.68 -6.74 -3.43
N PHE A 60 -0.57 -5.97 -4.50
CA PHE A 60 0.11 -4.67 -4.46
C PHE A 60 -0.56 -3.70 -3.48
N VAL A 61 -1.90 -3.64 -3.47
CA VAL A 61 -2.66 -2.83 -2.52
C VAL A 61 -2.41 -3.27 -1.07
N LEU A 62 -2.43 -4.59 -0.84
CA LEU A 62 -2.23 -5.16 0.50
C LEU A 62 -0.82 -4.92 1.03
N LEU A 63 0.19 -5.08 0.18
CA LEU A 63 1.59 -4.84 0.55
C LEU A 63 1.88 -3.39 0.88
N PHE A 64 1.06 -2.45 0.42
CA PHE A 64 1.20 -1.04 0.79
C PHE A 64 0.90 -0.77 2.28
N SER A 65 0.29 -1.72 2.99
CA SER A 65 0.16 -1.66 4.45
C SER A 65 1.48 -1.85 5.20
N ILE A 66 2.50 -2.45 4.55
CA ILE A 66 3.82 -2.71 5.15
C ILE A 66 4.56 -1.41 5.49
N PRO A 67 4.72 -0.43 4.60
CA PRO A 67 5.30 0.87 4.95
C PRO A 67 4.59 1.56 6.12
N LEU A 68 3.26 1.44 6.21
CA LEU A 68 2.48 2.01 7.32
C LEU A 68 2.82 1.33 8.65
N ALA A 69 2.99 0.01 8.64
CA ALA A 69 3.44 -0.75 9.81
C ALA A 69 4.88 -0.40 10.20
N ALA A 70 5.77 -0.25 9.22
CA ALA A 70 7.15 0.16 9.47
C ALA A 70 7.22 1.53 10.15
N LEU A 71 6.41 2.50 9.73
CA LEU A 71 6.32 3.82 10.38
C LEU A 71 5.90 3.68 11.86
N GLY A 72 4.92 2.84 12.16
CA GLY A 72 4.47 2.57 13.52
C GLY A 72 5.55 1.94 14.39
N SER A 73 6.24 0.96 13.85
CA SER A 73 7.37 0.30 14.55
C SER A 73 8.52 1.26 14.82
N LEU A 74 8.92 2.03 13.82
CA LEU A 74 10.00 3.03 13.97
C LEU A 74 9.62 4.09 15.00
N ALA A 75 8.40 4.59 14.99
CA ALA A 75 7.93 5.56 15.97
C ALA A 75 7.98 4.99 17.39
N ALA A 76 7.51 3.75 17.60
CA ALA A 76 7.54 3.09 18.91
C ALA A 76 8.98 2.84 19.40
N LEU A 77 9.89 2.39 18.53
CA LEU A 77 11.29 2.16 18.87
C LEU A 77 11.99 3.47 19.26
N ILE A 78 11.74 4.57 18.56
CA ILE A 78 12.31 5.88 18.89
C ILE A 78 11.76 6.36 20.24
N LEU A 79 10.46 6.24 20.49
CA LEU A 79 9.83 6.68 21.74
C LEU A 79 10.32 5.88 22.95
N THR A 80 10.65 4.60 22.78
CA THR A 80 11.13 3.72 23.85
C THR A 80 12.65 3.69 23.98
N GLY A 81 13.39 4.37 23.09
CA GLY A 81 14.86 4.39 23.09
C GLY A 81 15.51 3.05 22.70
N ASN A 82 14.75 2.15 22.07
CA ASN A 82 15.27 0.86 21.63
C ASN A 82 16.07 0.99 20.33
N SER A 83 17.03 0.06 20.13
CA SER A 83 17.86 0.03 18.93
C SER A 83 17.03 -0.30 17.67
N LEU A 84 17.24 0.49 16.61
CA LEU A 84 16.54 0.31 15.32
C LEU A 84 17.09 -0.85 14.48
N LEU A 85 18.38 -1.20 14.66
CA LEU A 85 19.11 -2.11 13.78
C LEU A 85 19.73 -3.28 14.56
N ASN A 86 19.00 -3.89 15.48
CA ASN A 86 19.39 -5.14 16.08
C ASN A 86 18.62 -6.33 15.50
N ALA A 87 19.12 -7.54 15.70
CA ALA A 87 18.52 -8.76 15.18
C ALA A 87 17.06 -8.93 15.66
N SER A 88 16.76 -8.55 16.90
CA SER A 88 15.42 -8.65 17.50
C SER A 88 14.42 -7.72 16.84
N THR A 89 14.79 -6.47 16.59
CA THR A 89 13.97 -5.50 15.86
C THR A 89 13.67 -6.00 14.45
N LEU A 90 14.69 -6.48 13.74
CA LEU A 90 14.54 -7.00 12.38
C LEU A 90 13.65 -8.25 12.34
N THR A 91 13.77 -9.15 13.32
CA THR A 91 12.86 -10.29 13.47
C THR A 91 11.44 -9.83 13.75
N GLY A 92 11.26 -8.79 14.58
CA GLY A 92 9.95 -8.16 14.81
C GLY A 92 9.33 -7.62 13.54
N PHE A 93 10.09 -6.95 12.70
CA PHE A 93 9.64 -6.51 11.38
C PHE A 93 9.22 -7.67 10.48
N LEU A 94 9.97 -8.74 10.47
CA LEU A 94 9.71 -9.91 9.62
C LEU A 94 8.37 -10.58 10.00
N ILE A 95 8.11 -10.75 11.29
CA ILE A 95 6.84 -11.29 11.78
C ILE A 95 5.68 -10.31 11.54
N LEU A 96 5.93 -9.02 11.75
CA LEU A 96 4.94 -7.97 11.52
C LEU A 96 4.43 -7.94 10.08
N LEU A 97 5.29 -8.22 9.09
CA LEU A 97 4.89 -8.33 7.68
C LEU A 97 3.72 -9.31 7.50
N GLY A 98 3.81 -10.51 8.08
CA GLY A 98 2.75 -11.51 7.98
C GLY A 98 1.46 -11.09 8.70
N ILE A 99 1.56 -10.51 9.90
CA ILE A 99 0.41 -10.12 10.71
C ILE A 99 -0.38 -8.99 10.04
N VAL A 100 0.32 -7.96 9.55
CA VAL A 100 -0.32 -6.77 8.97
C VAL A 100 -1.02 -7.09 7.66
N VAL A 101 -0.38 -7.88 6.80
CA VAL A 101 -0.97 -8.30 5.51
C VAL A 101 -2.23 -9.14 5.74
N ASN A 102 -2.26 -9.99 6.77
CA ASN A 102 -3.43 -10.82 7.10
C ASN A 102 -4.69 -9.99 7.37
N ASN A 103 -4.56 -8.85 8.08
CA ASN A 103 -5.69 -7.95 8.34
C ASN A 103 -6.28 -7.39 7.04
N GLY A 104 -5.43 -7.06 6.07
CA GLY A 104 -5.84 -6.59 4.75
C GLY A 104 -6.51 -7.68 3.91
N ILE A 105 -6.01 -8.93 3.99
CA ILE A 105 -6.60 -10.09 3.29
C ILE A 105 -8.06 -10.25 3.67
N ILE A 106 -8.36 -10.29 4.98
CA ILE A 106 -9.71 -10.49 5.51
C ILE A 106 -10.68 -9.41 5.00
N LEU A 107 -10.22 -8.16 4.90
CA LEU A 107 -11.02 -7.05 4.42
C LEU A 107 -11.33 -7.15 2.91
N ILE A 108 -10.32 -7.41 2.10
CA ILE A 108 -10.47 -7.47 0.65
C ILE A 108 -11.21 -8.73 0.21
N ASP A 109 -10.95 -9.88 0.85
CA ASP A 109 -11.66 -11.12 0.57
C ASP A 109 -13.18 -10.95 0.78
N TYR A 110 -13.58 -10.40 1.93
CA TYR A 110 -14.98 -10.13 2.19
C TYR A 110 -15.60 -9.10 1.22
N THR A 111 -14.83 -8.10 0.81
CA THR A 111 -15.24 -7.16 -0.25
C THR A 111 -15.52 -7.90 -1.57
N ASN A 112 -14.66 -8.83 -1.94
CA ASN A 112 -14.83 -9.62 -3.17
C ASN A 112 -16.06 -10.54 -3.10
N ILE A 113 -16.34 -11.14 -1.94
CA ILE A 113 -17.56 -11.92 -1.70
C ILE A 113 -18.80 -11.06 -1.93
N LEU A 114 -18.86 -9.87 -1.33
CA LEU A 114 -19.99 -8.94 -1.50
C LEU A 114 -20.14 -8.47 -2.95
N ARG A 115 -19.04 -8.29 -3.68
CA ARG A 115 -19.05 -7.94 -5.10
C ARG A 115 -19.61 -9.08 -5.97
N LYS A 116 -19.24 -10.32 -5.69
CA LYS A 116 -19.80 -11.51 -6.36
C LYS A 116 -21.31 -11.64 -6.14
N GLN A 117 -21.84 -11.14 -5.02
CA GLN A 117 -23.28 -11.05 -4.72
C GLN A 117 -23.99 -9.89 -5.45
N GLY A 118 -23.32 -9.17 -6.35
CA GLY A 118 -23.90 -8.09 -7.14
C GLY A 118 -23.84 -6.69 -6.51
N ASN A 119 -23.21 -6.51 -5.36
CA ASN A 119 -23.06 -5.21 -4.74
C ASN A 119 -22.11 -4.30 -5.54
N ARG A 120 -22.47 -3.01 -5.67
CA ARG A 120 -21.57 -2.00 -6.23
C ARG A 120 -20.32 -1.88 -5.38
N ARG A 121 -19.14 -1.66 -6.01
CA ARG A 121 -17.83 -1.59 -5.35
C ARG A 121 -17.80 -0.75 -4.08
N SER A 122 -18.20 0.50 -4.14
CA SER A 122 -18.18 1.41 -2.99
C SER A 122 -19.01 0.91 -1.83
N ARG A 123 -20.18 0.35 -2.13
CA ARG A 123 -21.08 -0.24 -1.14
C ARG A 123 -20.48 -1.52 -0.54
N ALA A 124 -19.88 -2.38 -1.35
CA ALA A 124 -19.19 -3.59 -0.90
C ALA A 124 -18.00 -3.27 0.02
N LEU A 125 -17.18 -2.27 -0.33
CA LEU A 125 -16.05 -1.82 0.50
C LEU A 125 -16.51 -1.25 1.85
N MET A 126 -17.53 -0.41 1.86
CA MET A 126 -18.08 0.15 3.10
C MET A 126 -18.67 -0.95 4.00
N ALA A 127 -19.48 -1.85 3.42
CA ALA A 127 -20.08 -2.96 4.16
C ALA A 127 -19.01 -3.91 4.71
N ALA A 128 -17.97 -4.22 3.93
CA ALA A 128 -16.84 -5.04 4.36
C ALA A 128 -16.07 -4.37 5.51
N GLY A 129 -15.80 -3.06 5.41
CA GLY A 129 -15.14 -2.30 6.48
C GLY A 129 -15.91 -2.39 7.79
N VAL A 130 -17.21 -2.07 7.76
CA VAL A 130 -18.06 -2.12 8.97
C VAL A 130 -18.13 -3.53 9.56
N ALA A 131 -18.27 -4.57 8.73
CA ALA A 131 -18.37 -5.94 9.18
C ALA A 131 -17.07 -6.49 9.79
N ARG A 132 -15.90 -6.03 9.28
CA ARG A 132 -14.58 -6.56 9.63
C ARG A 132 -13.82 -5.73 10.65
N ILE A 133 -14.27 -4.52 10.98
CA ILE A 133 -13.59 -3.64 11.95
C ILE A 133 -13.46 -4.31 13.33
N ARG A 134 -14.51 -4.95 13.82
CA ARG A 134 -14.48 -5.63 15.13
C ARG A 134 -13.47 -6.77 15.20
N PRO A 135 -13.49 -7.80 14.30
CA PRO A 135 -12.49 -8.87 14.30
C PRO A 135 -11.06 -8.34 14.20
N ILE A 136 -10.80 -7.38 13.30
CA ILE A 136 -9.46 -6.81 13.11
C ILE A 136 -8.98 -6.09 14.37
N LEU A 137 -9.83 -5.29 15.01
CA LEU A 137 -9.47 -4.60 16.27
C LEU A 137 -9.25 -5.58 17.42
N ILE A 138 -10.09 -6.61 17.56
CA ILE A 138 -9.93 -7.62 18.61
C ILE A 138 -8.58 -8.34 18.47
N THR A 139 -8.23 -8.80 17.25
CA THR A 139 -6.95 -9.48 17.00
C THR A 139 -5.75 -8.56 17.25
N ALA A 140 -5.83 -7.30 16.86
CA ALA A 140 -4.77 -6.33 17.11
C ALA A 140 -4.59 -6.07 18.62
N VAL A 141 -5.67 -5.80 19.34
CA VAL A 141 -5.64 -5.53 20.78
C VAL A 141 -5.13 -6.75 21.57
N THR A 142 -5.62 -7.95 21.25
CA THR A 142 -5.16 -9.18 21.92
C THR A 142 -3.68 -9.44 21.67
N THR A 143 -3.19 -9.22 20.45
CA THR A 143 -1.75 -9.36 20.14
C THR A 143 -0.91 -8.32 20.88
N VAL A 144 -1.36 -7.06 20.93
CA VAL A 144 -0.67 -5.99 21.67
C VAL A 144 -0.60 -6.33 23.16
N ILE A 145 -1.71 -6.75 23.77
CA ILE A 145 -1.73 -7.14 25.18
C ILE A 145 -0.82 -8.34 25.45
N ALA A 146 -0.83 -9.34 24.56
CA ALA A 146 0.03 -10.51 24.71
C ALA A 146 1.55 -10.16 24.62
N MET A 147 1.89 -9.09 23.89
CA MET A 147 3.29 -8.62 23.75
C MET A 147 3.73 -7.67 24.87
N LEU A 148 2.80 -7.09 25.66
CA LEU A 148 3.13 -6.16 26.73
C LEU A 148 4.12 -6.72 27.78
N PRO A 149 3.94 -7.96 28.34
CA PRO A 149 4.89 -8.48 29.32
C PRO A 149 6.32 -8.57 28.75
N LEU A 150 6.45 -8.92 27.48
CA LEU A 150 7.73 -8.99 26.80
C LEU A 150 8.35 -7.60 26.56
N ALA A 151 7.52 -6.61 26.24
CA ALA A 151 7.95 -5.23 26.05
C ALA A 151 8.43 -4.58 27.37
N MET A 152 7.84 -4.98 28.51
CA MET A 152 8.19 -4.45 29.84
C MET A 152 9.49 -5.06 30.43
N GLY A 153 10.07 -6.06 29.79
CA GLY A 153 11.38 -6.57 30.12
C GLY A 153 11.51 -7.24 31.50
N GLN A 154 10.46 -7.90 31.99
CA GLN A 154 10.43 -8.46 33.36
C GLN A 154 11.29 -9.69 33.59
N ALA A 155 11.97 -10.22 32.57
CA ALA A 155 12.86 -11.39 32.70
C ALA A 155 14.26 -11.02 32.21
N GLU A 156 15.26 -11.07 33.08
CA GLU A 156 16.62 -10.54 32.87
C GLU A 156 17.32 -10.94 31.56
N TYR A 157 17.12 -12.15 31.05
CA TYR A 157 17.76 -12.64 29.82
C TYR A 157 16.89 -12.47 28.58
N VAL A 158 15.54 -12.54 28.71
CA VAL A 158 14.59 -12.38 27.64
C VAL A 158 14.33 -10.90 27.35
N SER A 159 14.63 -10.01 28.31
CA SER A 159 14.31 -8.59 28.25
C SER A 159 15.10 -7.82 27.18
N ILE A 160 16.39 -8.11 27.03
CA ILE A 160 17.25 -7.35 26.11
C ILE A 160 16.93 -7.66 24.65
N ILE A 161 16.62 -8.93 24.36
CA ILE A 161 16.33 -9.39 23.00
C ILE A 161 14.82 -9.27 22.72
N GLY A 162 13.96 -9.60 23.67
CA GLY A 162 12.52 -9.63 23.53
C GLY A 162 11.86 -8.26 23.51
N ALA A 163 12.38 -7.29 24.27
CA ALA A 163 11.77 -5.97 24.39
C ALA A 163 11.73 -5.22 23.05
N SER A 164 12.85 -5.13 22.33
CA SER A 164 12.91 -4.48 21.02
C SER A 164 12.01 -5.16 19.99
N PHE A 165 11.94 -6.50 20.03
CA PHE A 165 11.02 -7.29 19.22
C PHE A 165 9.54 -6.93 19.52
N ALA A 166 9.15 -6.98 20.80
CA ALA A 166 7.78 -6.71 21.23
C ALA A 166 7.36 -5.28 20.92
N VAL A 167 8.22 -4.29 21.19
CA VAL A 167 7.97 -2.88 20.87
C VAL A 167 7.77 -2.68 19.37
N THR A 168 8.57 -3.34 18.55
CA THR A 168 8.43 -3.31 17.08
C THR A 168 7.04 -3.80 16.65
N VAL A 169 6.61 -4.95 17.18
CA VAL A 169 5.30 -5.54 16.84
C VAL A 169 4.16 -4.69 17.39
N ILE A 170 4.22 -4.23 18.63
CA ILE A 170 3.19 -3.39 19.26
C ILE A 170 3.02 -2.09 18.45
N GLY A 171 4.09 -1.37 18.20
CA GLY A 171 4.05 -0.10 17.48
C GLY A 171 3.56 -0.26 16.05
N GLY A 172 4.12 -1.23 15.33
CA GLY A 172 3.74 -1.51 13.95
C GLY A 172 2.30 -1.98 13.80
N LEU A 173 1.85 -2.89 14.64
CA LEU A 173 0.48 -3.41 14.59
C LEU A 173 -0.54 -2.35 15.00
N SER A 174 -0.27 -1.56 16.04
CA SER A 174 -1.20 -0.53 16.52
C SER A 174 -1.45 0.53 15.44
N LEU A 175 -0.39 1.12 14.90
CA LEU A 175 -0.53 2.17 13.89
C LEU A 175 -1.05 1.61 12.57
N SER A 176 -0.53 0.47 12.10
CA SER A 176 -0.98 -0.14 10.85
C SER A 176 -2.44 -0.54 10.90
N THR A 177 -2.95 -1.10 11.99
CA THR A 177 -4.34 -1.52 12.11
C THR A 177 -5.30 -0.34 11.94
N LEU A 178 -5.01 0.80 12.56
CA LEU A 178 -5.81 2.01 12.43
C LEU A 178 -5.75 2.58 11.01
N LEU A 179 -4.54 2.68 10.47
CA LEU A 179 -4.34 3.26 9.14
C LEU A 179 -4.84 2.34 8.02
N THR A 180 -4.66 1.03 8.10
CA THR A 180 -5.09 0.10 7.05
C THR A 180 -6.60 0.03 6.90
N LEU A 181 -7.37 0.21 7.97
CA LEU A 181 -8.84 0.28 7.90
C LEU A 181 -9.35 1.43 7.03
N ILE A 182 -8.61 2.54 6.99
CA ILE A 182 -8.95 3.72 6.17
C ILE A 182 -8.23 3.63 4.82
N PHE A 183 -6.95 3.26 4.84
CA PHE A 183 -6.07 3.30 3.69
C PHE A 183 -6.41 2.23 2.64
N ILE A 184 -6.61 0.97 3.06
CA ILE A 184 -6.87 -0.12 2.11
C ILE A 184 -8.13 0.12 1.27
N PRO A 185 -9.32 0.47 1.83
CA PRO A 185 -10.50 0.75 1.03
C PRO A 185 -10.31 1.93 0.08
N THR A 186 -9.66 2.99 0.55
CA THR A 186 -9.41 4.21 -0.24
C THR A 186 -8.45 3.93 -1.38
N PHE A 187 -7.33 3.28 -1.08
CA PHE A 187 -6.30 2.96 -2.06
C PHE A 187 -6.77 1.94 -3.08
N TYR A 188 -7.48 0.89 -2.65
CA TYR A 188 -8.10 -0.10 -3.53
C TYR A 188 -9.09 0.55 -4.51
N SER A 189 -9.98 1.42 -4.02
CA SER A 189 -10.92 2.15 -4.87
C SER A 189 -10.21 3.09 -5.84
N GLY A 190 -9.18 3.81 -5.36
CA GLY A 190 -8.38 4.72 -6.16
C GLY A 190 -7.65 4.00 -7.30
N LEU A 191 -6.98 2.90 -6.97
CA LEU A 191 -6.20 2.12 -7.94
C LEU A 191 -7.10 1.48 -9.01
N GLU A 192 -8.23 0.91 -8.63
CA GLU A 192 -9.17 0.35 -9.58
C GLU A 192 -9.80 1.42 -10.51
N ASN A 193 -10.07 2.62 -9.96
CA ASN A 193 -10.51 3.76 -10.77
C ASN A 193 -9.40 4.20 -11.74
N ALA A 194 -8.15 4.25 -11.30
CA ALA A 194 -7.00 4.58 -12.14
C ALA A 194 -6.82 3.56 -13.27
N ILE A 195 -6.92 2.25 -12.96
CA ILE A 195 -6.86 1.19 -13.97
C ILE A 195 -8.02 1.26 -14.95
N GLY A 196 -9.25 1.52 -14.44
CA GLY A 196 -10.44 1.71 -15.29
C GLY A 196 -10.27 2.90 -16.24
N TRP A 197 -9.78 4.02 -15.72
CA TRP A 197 -9.48 5.19 -16.52
C TRP A 197 -8.38 4.91 -17.56
N PHE A 198 -7.29 4.24 -17.17
CA PHE A 198 -6.22 3.85 -18.10
C PHE A 198 -6.73 2.93 -19.21
N LYS A 199 -7.62 1.99 -18.88
CA LYS A 199 -8.25 1.11 -19.87
C LYS A 199 -9.20 1.86 -20.83
N SER A 200 -9.78 2.97 -20.40
CA SER A 200 -10.67 3.80 -21.23
C SER A 200 -9.93 4.74 -22.19
N LEU A 201 -8.60 4.86 -22.07
CA LEU A 201 -7.77 5.66 -22.97
C LEU A 201 -7.62 4.99 -24.35
N ASP A 202 -7.55 5.79 -25.39
CA ASP A 202 -7.22 5.34 -26.74
C ASP A 202 -5.87 4.60 -26.77
N LEU A 203 -5.80 3.56 -27.61
CA LEU A 203 -4.58 2.73 -27.72
C LEU A 203 -3.33 3.56 -28.00
N LYS A 204 -3.46 4.62 -28.84
CA LYS A 204 -2.35 5.53 -29.16
C LYS A 204 -1.79 6.26 -27.94
N ILE A 205 -2.69 6.74 -27.06
CA ILE A 205 -2.32 7.44 -25.81
C ILE A 205 -1.68 6.46 -24.84
N ARG A 206 -2.21 5.25 -24.72
CA ARG A 206 -1.65 4.19 -23.87
C ARG A 206 -0.23 3.82 -24.30
N LEU A 207 -0.01 3.63 -25.60
CA LEU A 207 1.33 3.34 -26.14
C LEU A 207 2.29 4.51 -25.91
N ALA A 208 1.86 5.75 -26.13
CA ALA A 208 2.66 6.93 -25.84
C ALA A 208 3.07 7.00 -24.36
N GLN A 209 2.16 6.73 -23.44
CA GLN A 209 2.46 6.68 -21.99
C GLN A 209 3.48 5.60 -21.65
N LEU A 210 3.34 4.39 -22.22
CA LEU A 210 4.29 3.30 -21.98
C LEU A 210 5.69 3.65 -22.51
N VAL A 211 5.78 4.29 -23.68
CA VAL A 211 7.06 4.74 -24.26
C VAL A 211 7.69 5.82 -23.37
N ILE A 212 6.91 6.81 -22.95
CA ILE A 212 7.39 7.88 -22.05
C ILE A 212 7.89 7.28 -20.72
N PHE A 213 7.13 6.35 -20.15
CA PHE A 213 7.48 5.67 -18.91
C PHE A 213 8.79 4.87 -19.05
N ALA A 214 8.93 4.08 -20.13
CA ALA A 214 10.15 3.33 -20.42
C ALA A 214 11.36 4.24 -20.61
N LEU A 215 11.18 5.37 -21.30
CA LEU A 215 12.23 6.35 -21.55
C LEU A 215 12.67 7.04 -20.25
N ILE A 216 11.74 7.39 -19.38
CA ILE A 216 12.06 7.99 -18.07
C ILE A 216 12.78 6.99 -17.16
N ILE A 217 12.31 5.72 -17.11
CA ILE A 217 13.01 4.67 -16.36
C ILE A 217 14.43 4.47 -16.88
N PHE A 218 14.61 4.44 -18.19
CA PHE A 218 15.94 4.33 -18.80
C PHE A 218 16.84 5.51 -18.40
N LEU A 219 16.31 6.74 -18.43
CA LEU A 219 17.05 7.93 -17.98
C LEU A 219 17.40 7.89 -16.49
N ILE A 220 16.48 7.41 -15.64
CA ILE A 220 16.72 7.24 -14.20
C ILE A 220 17.86 6.24 -13.99
N TYR A 221 17.81 5.10 -14.69
CA TYR A 221 18.83 4.06 -14.57
C TYR A 221 20.22 4.52 -15.01
N THR A 222 20.30 5.36 -16.06
CA THR A 222 21.60 5.86 -16.60
C THR A 222 22.18 7.02 -15.80
N ASN A 223 21.35 7.83 -15.11
CA ASN A 223 21.82 9.04 -14.43
C ASN A 223 21.88 8.92 -12.90
N ILE A 224 21.33 7.88 -12.30
CA ILE A 224 21.25 7.74 -10.85
C ILE A 224 21.93 6.44 -10.44
N ASP A 225 23.10 6.52 -9.79
CA ASP A 225 23.85 5.34 -9.34
C ASP A 225 23.33 4.72 -8.05
N LYS A 226 22.55 5.48 -7.26
CA LYS A 226 22.05 5.01 -5.95
C LYS A 226 20.71 4.31 -6.11
N PHE A 227 20.65 3.02 -5.82
CA PHE A 227 19.46 2.18 -5.90
C PHE A 227 18.22 2.74 -5.17
N LEU A 228 18.39 3.31 -3.97
CA LEU A 228 17.27 3.95 -3.24
C LEU A 228 16.66 5.14 -3.99
N TRP A 229 17.50 5.98 -4.62
CA TRP A 229 17.02 7.10 -5.42
C TRP A 229 16.36 6.64 -6.72
N GLN A 230 16.85 5.56 -7.34
CA GLN A 230 16.20 4.93 -8.49
C GLN A 230 14.80 4.43 -8.13
N LEU A 231 14.62 3.78 -6.96
CA LEU A 231 13.32 3.34 -6.47
C LEU A 231 12.36 4.50 -6.21
N ILE A 232 12.82 5.54 -5.51
CA ILE A 232 11.98 6.70 -5.16
C ILE A 232 11.53 7.44 -6.43
N THR A 233 12.46 7.74 -7.34
CA THR A 233 12.14 8.43 -8.59
C THR A 233 11.31 7.57 -9.53
N GLY A 234 11.53 6.25 -9.60
CA GLY A 234 10.70 5.31 -10.35
C GLY A 234 9.26 5.24 -9.81
N LEU A 235 9.08 5.19 -8.50
CA LEU A 235 7.76 5.22 -7.87
C LEU A 235 7.04 6.56 -8.09
N LEU A 236 7.79 7.67 -8.03
CA LEU A 236 7.26 9.00 -8.30
C LEU A 236 6.77 9.12 -9.75
N THR A 237 7.52 8.63 -10.72
CA THR A 237 7.13 8.65 -12.14
C THR A 237 5.89 7.82 -12.43
N LEU A 238 5.71 6.70 -11.74
CA LEU A 238 4.52 5.84 -11.85
C LEU A 238 3.23 6.59 -11.43
N ILE A 239 3.33 7.56 -10.52
CA ILE A 239 2.21 8.38 -10.06
C ILE A 239 2.05 9.64 -10.92
N VAL A 240 3.17 10.31 -11.22
CA VAL A 240 3.15 11.62 -11.90
C VAL A 240 2.68 11.51 -13.35
N ILE A 241 3.10 10.48 -14.09
CA ILE A 241 2.72 10.33 -15.51
C ILE A 241 1.20 10.15 -15.69
N PRO A 242 0.51 9.22 -14.99
CA PRO A 242 -0.94 9.11 -15.10
C PRO A 242 -1.67 10.35 -14.58
N ALA A 243 -1.18 11.00 -13.51
CA ALA A 243 -1.78 12.22 -12.98
C ALA A 243 -1.68 13.39 -13.97
N ALA A 244 -0.52 13.57 -14.59
CA ALA A 244 -0.30 14.62 -15.60
C ALA A 244 -1.18 14.41 -16.84
N THR A 245 -1.30 13.18 -17.32
CA THR A 245 -2.17 12.85 -18.48
C THR A 245 -3.64 13.02 -18.14
N TRP A 246 -4.07 12.65 -16.93
CA TRP A 246 -5.43 12.91 -16.46
C TRP A 246 -5.74 14.40 -16.39
N PHE A 247 -4.81 15.18 -15.83
CA PHE A 247 -4.96 16.64 -15.74
C PHE A 247 -5.04 17.30 -17.13
N LEU A 248 -4.14 16.92 -18.04
CA LEU A 248 -4.15 17.41 -19.43
C LEU A 248 -5.44 17.07 -20.15
N MET A 249 -5.91 15.83 -20.06
CA MET A 249 -7.16 15.41 -20.69
C MET A 249 -8.38 16.13 -20.10
N ASN A 250 -8.40 16.34 -18.79
CA ASN A 250 -9.48 17.05 -18.13
C ASN A 250 -9.50 18.54 -18.51
N SER A 251 -8.32 19.17 -18.64
CA SER A 251 -8.17 20.53 -19.12
C SER A 251 -8.60 20.68 -20.57
N LEU A 252 -8.22 19.74 -21.43
CA LEU A 252 -8.65 19.72 -22.85
C LEU A 252 -10.14 19.47 -23.01
N ARG A 253 -10.76 18.63 -22.18
CA ARG A 253 -12.22 18.44 -22.14
C ARG A 253 -12.93 19.72 -21.76
N LYS A 254 -12.51 20.39 -20.70
CA LYS A 254 -13.09 21.68 -20.28
C LYS A 254 -12.93 22.74 -21.38
N ALA A 255 -11.76 22.84 -22.00
CA ALA A 255 -11.55 23.76 -23.14
C ALA A 255 -12.45 23.44 -24.32
N ARG A 256 -12.76 22.17 -24.59
CA ARG A 256 -13.64 21.76 -25.66
C ARG A 256 -15.10 22.06 -25.37
N GLU A 257 -15.54 21.91 -24.12
CA GLU A 257 -16.90 22.24 -23.68
C GLU A 257 -17.19 23.76 -23.72
N THR A 258 -16.17 24.60 -23.50
CA THR A 258 -16.27 26.05 -23.60
C THR A 258 -16.30 26.55 -25.04
N VAL A 259 -15.93 25.74 -26.02
CA VAL A 259 -15.90 26.08 -27.47
C VAL A 259 -17.16 25.59 -28.21
N ILE A 260 -18.10 24.90 -27.56
CA ILE A 260 -19.40 24.59 -28.19
C ILE A 260 -20.12 25.92 -28.37
N PRO A 261 -20.41 26.37 -29.63
CA PRO A 261 -21.05 27.63 -29.86
C PRO A 261 -22.38 27.68 -29.15
N ALA A 262 -22.71 28.82 -28.54
CA ALA A 262 -23.98 29.05 -27.85
C ALA A 262 -25.20 28.74 -28.75
N GLU A 263 -25.04 28.87 -30.07
CA GLU A 263 -26.04 28.53 -31.08
C GLU A 263 -26.44 27.05 -31.10
N GLU A 264 -25.53 26.11 -30.90
CA GLU A 264 -25.88 24.69 -30.94
C GLU A 264 -26.62 24.25 -29.65
N ASN A 265 -26.29 24.81 -28.51
CA ASN A 265 -27.03 24.64 -27.27
C ASN A 265 -28.44 25.25 -27.33
N ILE A 266 -28.60 26.40 -28.02
CA ILE A 266 -29.91 27.03 -28.26
C ILE A 266 -30.72 26.15 -29.18
N ARG A 267 -30.13 25.62 -30.26
CA ARG A 267 -30.84 24.74 -31.23
C ARG A 267 -31.36 23.46 -30.56
N ILE A 268 -30.53 22.79 -29.73
CA ILE A 268 -30.96 21.59 -29.02
C ILE A 268 -32.06 21.90 -28.01
N ARG A 269 -31.99 23.05 -27.32
CA ARG A 269 -32.99 23.48 -26.36
C ARG A 269 -34.31 23.89 -27.06
N VAL A 270 -34.24 24.54 -28.20
CA VAL A 270 -35.42 24.86 -28.99
C VAL A 270 -36.06 23.60 -29.56
N GLN A 271 -35.31 22.65 -30.10
CA GLN A 271 -35.84 21.37 -30.55
C GLN A 271 -36.50 20.54 -29.44
N SER A 272 -35.97 20.56 -28.24
CA SER A 272 -36.57 19.87 -27.08
C SER A 272 -37.86 20.55 -26.64
N LEU A 273 -37.91 21.88 -26.63
CA LEU A 273 -39.14 22.64 -26.33
C LEU A 273 -40.25 22.44 -27.39
N VAL A 274 -39.89 22.43 -28.67
CA VAL A 274 -40.82 22.11 -29.74
C VAL A 274 -41.41 20.72 -29.61
N LYS A 275 -40.58 19.70 -29.24
CA LYS A 275 -41.07 18.34 -29.00
C LYS A 275 -42.01 18.25 -27.79
N ILE A 276 -41.76 19.02 -26.73
CA ILE A 276 -42.65 19.07 -25.56
C ILE A 276 -44.00 19.72 -25.95
N TYR A 277 -43.94 20.85 -26.61
CA TYR A 277 -45.16 21.57 -27.09
C TYR A 277 -46.00 20.73 -28.05
N ASP A 278 -45.36 19.99 -28.95
CA ASP A 278 -46.06 19.11 -29.91
C ASP A 278 -46.70 17.89 -29.22
N ARG A 279 -46.11 17.43 -28.11
CA ARG A 279 -46.69 16.38 -27.25
C ARG A 279 -47.93 16.88 -26.50
N GLU A 280 -47.85 18.07 -25.90
CA GLU A 280 -48.97 18.69 -25.18
C GLU A 280 -50.14 19.05 -26.12
N SER A 281 -49.84 19.56 -27.32
CA SER A 281 -50.87 19.88 -28.31
C SER A 281 -51.57 18.64 -28.89
N ARG A 282 -50.88 17.50 -28.97
CA ARG A 282 -51.49 16.20 -29.32
C ARG A 282 -52.42 15.71 -28.21
N TRP A 283 -51.98 15.79 -26.96
CA TRP A 283 -52.74 15.37 -25.80
C TRP A 283 -54.03 16.20 -25.64
N ALA A 284 -53.94 17.50 -25.83
CA ALA A 284 -55.11 18.41 -25.82
C ALA A 284 -56.10 18.14 -26.95
N ARG A 285 -55.66 17.67 -28.13
CA ARG A 285 -56.53 17.28 -29.24
C ARG A 285 -57.22 15.94 -28.97
N GLU A 286 -56.52 14.96 -28.42
CA GLU A 286 -57.11 13.68 -28.06
C GLU A 286 -58.12 13.81 -26.93
N TRP A 287 -57.88 14.70 -25.96
CA TRP A 287 -58.84 14.98 -24.88
C TRP A 287 -60.10 15.64 -25.38
N LYS A 288 -59.99 16.56 -26.34
CA LYS A 288 -61.16 17.19 -26.96
C LYS A 288 -61.96 16.27 -27.93
N ALA A 289 -61.37 15.26 -28.47
CA ALA A 289 -61.95 14.27 -29.33
C ALA A 289 -62.63 13.11 -28.58
N GLY A 290 -62.33 12.93 -27.31
CA GLY A 290 -62.95 11.91 -26.45
C GLY A 290 -64.01 12.42 -25.47
N ALA A 291 -64.36 13.74 -25.51
CA ALA A 291 -65.44 14.36 -24.77
C ALA A 291 -66.57 14.70 -25.72
#